data_cb359ae5188c4d125854ecde07a36b9d
#
_entry.id   cb359ae5188c4d125854ecde07a36b9d
#
_cell.length_a   1.000
_cell.length_b   1.000
_cell.length_c   1.000
_cell.angle_alpha   90.00
_cell.angle_beta   90.00
_cell.angle_gamma   90.00
#
_symmetry.space_group_name_H-M   'P 1'
#
loop_
_entity.id
_entity.type
_entity.pdbx_description
1 polymer ?
#
loop_
_entity_poly.entity_id
_entity_poly.type
_entity_poly.pdbx_seq_one_letter_code
_entity_poly.pdbx_strand_id
1 'polypeptide(L)'
;MRNVGIAARGILLLTVLFSSGCTTVDYVADAGARVKAADWSTMETVDVTLEEYSYTPSKLRFTAGVPYKLQIKNEGTEKHYFTATEFFKAIATRKVQSNADGEIKAPYFSALEVFPGRSLDLYFVPVTKGSYPLHCTITGHEAKGMAGTIVIE
;
A
#
# COMPACT_ATOMS: atom_id res chain seq x y z
N MET A 1 -80.80 9.72 11.90
CA MET A 1 -79.59 10.47 11.49
C MET A 1 -78.39 9.63 11.84
N ARG A 2 -77.72 9.09 10.85
CA ARG A 2 -76.57 8.10 11.07
C ARG A 2 -75.29 8.85 10.76
N ASN A 3 -74.41 9.03 11.77
CA ASN A 3 -73.09 9.59 11.59
C ASN A 3 -72.16 8.49 11.14
N VAL A 4 -71.53 8.72 9.96
CA VAL A 4 -70.48 7.86 9.38
C VAL A 4 -69.15 8.46 9.80
N GLY A 5 -68.45 7.75 10.67
CA GLY A 5 -67.08 8.12 11.05
C GLY A 5 -66.08 7.69 9.98
N ILE A 6 -65.29 8.62 9.46
CA ILE A 6 -64.21 8.37 8.52
C ILE A 6 -62.96 8.07 9.35
N ALA A 7 -62.49 6.83 9.28
CA ALA A 7 -61.20 6.40 9.85
C ALA A 7 -60.06 6.82 8.93
N ALA A 8 -59.22 7.75 9.35
CA ALA A 8 -57.97 8.12 8.66
C ALA A 8 -56.91 7.04 8.91
N ARG A 9 -56.52 6.32 7.87
CA ARG A 9 -55.37 5.40 7.91
C ARG A 9 -54.08 6.21 7.69
N GLY A 10 -53.32 6.45 8.75
CA GLY A 10 -52.01 7.01 8.67
C GLY A 10 -51.01 6.01 8.01
N ILE A 11 -50.44 6.38 6.88
CA ILE A 11 -49.32 5.66 6.23
C ILE A 11 -48.04 6.11 6.90
N LEU A 12 -47.43 5.21 7.68
CA LEU A 12 -46.10 5.42 8.27
C LEU A 12 -45.05 5.20 7.18
N LEU A 13 -44.49 6.28 6.60
CA LEU A 13 -43.35 6.21 5.69
C LEU A 13 -42.09 5.91 6.54
N LEU A 14 -41.59 4.69 6.40
CA LEU A 14 -40.30 4.27 6.98
C LEU A 14 -39.19 4.74 6.02
N THR A 15 -38.55 5.89 6.33
CA THR A 15 -37.38 6.36 5.62
C THR A 15 -36.15 5.57 6.04
N VAL A 16 -35.70 4.64 5.19
CA VAL A 16 -34.43 3.93 5.37
C VAL A 16 -33.31 4.88 4.93
N LEU A 17 -32.58 5.42 5.89
CA LEU A 17 -31.36 6.17 5.65
C LEU A 17 -30.23 5.20 5.31
N PHE A 18 -29.89 5.07 4.02
CA PHE A 18 -28.65 4.44 3.59
C PHE A 18 -27.49 5.37 3.94
N SER A 19 -26.80 5.12 5.04
CA SER A 19 -25.50 5.70 5.32
C SER A 19 -24.48 5.03 4.42
N SER A 20 -24.11 5.70 3.32
CA SER A 20 -22.92 5.31 2.53
C SER A 20 -21.68 5.58 3.38
N GLY A 21 -21.27 4.61 4.15
CA GLY A 21 -19.99 4.65 4.85
C GLY A 21 -18.86 4.64 3.81
N CYS A 22 -18.17 5.77 3.64
CA CYS A 22 -16.92 5.82 2.94
C CYS A 22 -15.91 5.01 3.77
N THR A 23 -15.62 3.77 3.39
CA THR A 23 -14.57 2.99 4.04
C THR A 23 -13.23 3.55 3.57
N THR A 24 -12.64 4.44 4.34
CA THR A 24 -11.22 4.77 4.20
C THR A 24 -10.44 3.51 4.57
N VAL A 25 -9.66 2.97 3.62
CA VAL A 25 -8.73 1.89 3.94
C VAL A 25 -7.56 2.50 4.68
N ASP A 26 -7.54 2.30 5.98
CA ASP A 26 -6.47 2.80 6.84
C ASP A 26 -5.26 1.85 6.83
N TYR A 27 -4.10 2.35 7.24
CA TYR A 27 -2.90 1.54 7.48
C TYR A 27 -3.17 0.45 8.51
N VAL A 28 -2.38 -0.64 8.46
CA VAL A 28 -2.50 -1.77 9.39
C VAL A 28 -2.40 -1.27 10.84
N ALA A 29 -3.50 -1.35 11.59
CA ALA A 29 -3.60 -0.78 12.93
C ALA A 29 -2.66 -1.42 13.96
N ASP A 30 -2.37 -2.74 13.81
CA ASP A 30 -1.51 -3.54 14.69
C ASP A 30 -0.09 -3.76 14.10
N ALA A 31 0.36 -2.90 13.19
CA ALA A 31 1.63 -3.02 12.48
C ALA A 31 2.82 -3.25 13.43
N GLY A 32 2.92 -2.50 14.50
CA GLY A 32 3.99 -2.66 15.51
C GLY A 32 4.01 -4.04 16.17
N ALA A 33 2.84 -4.59 16.48
CA ALA A 33 2.71 -5.94 17.07
C ALA A 33 3.14 -7.02 16.06
N ARG A 34 2.74 -6.90 14.79
CA ARG A 34 3.14 -7.81 13.71
C ARG A 34 4.65 -7.78 13.46
N VAL A 35 5.23 -6.60 13.40
CA VAL A 35 6.69 -6.43 13.26
C VAL A 35 7.43 -7.08 14.43
N LYS A 36 6.94 -6.95 15.66
CA LYS A 36 7.54 -7.56 16.86
C LYS A 36 7.41 -9.08 16.90
N ALA A 37 6.27 -9.61 16.39
CA ALA A 37 5.99 -11.05 16.39
C ALA A 37 6.68 -11.81 15.25
N ALA A 38 7.11 -11.13 14.18
CA ALA A 38 7.73 -11.75 13.03
C ALA A 38 9.12 -12.34 13.35
N ASP A 39 9.39 -13.52 12.81
CA ASP A 39 10.72 -14.13 12.86
C ASP A 39 11.61 -13.57 11.75
N TRP A 40 12.36 -12.54 12.08
CA TRP A 40 13.27 -11.87 11.13
C TRP A 40 14.49 -12.71 10.75
N SER A 41 14.72 -13.87 11.36
CA SER A 41 15.77 -14.81 10.96
C SER A 41 15.39 -15.58 9.68
N THR A 42 14.09 -15.67 9.38
CA THR A 42 13.55 -16.31 8.17
C THR A 42 13.21 -15.30 7.06
N MET A 43 13.65 -14.05 7.22
CA MET A 43 13.37 -12.97 6.29
C MET A 43 13.85 -13.28 4.87
N GLU A 44 12.96 -13.12 3.89
CA GLU A 44 13.28 -13.22 2.47
C GLU A 44 13.75 -11.87 1.91
N THR A 45 14.62 -11.93 0.90
CA THR A 45 15.08 -10.74 0.17
C THR A 45 14.55 -10.76 -1.26
N VAL A 46 13.98 -9.63 -1.67
CA VAL A 46 13.51 -9.39 -3.04
C VAL A 46 14.17 -8.11 -3.53
N ASP A 47 14.64 -8.14 -4.78
CA ASP A 47 15.24 -6.98 -5.44
C ASP A 47 14.29 -6.39 -6.48
N VAL A 48 14.29 -5.06 -6.61
CA VAL A 48 13.69 -4.35 -7.73
C VAL A 48 14.64 -3.24 -8.20
N THR A 49 14.91 -3.24 -9.49
CA THR A 49 15.73 -2.20 -10.14
C THR A 49 14.82 -1.17 -10.81
N LEU A 50 15.16 0.10 -10.66
CA LEU A 50 14.55 1.26 -11.29
C LEU A 50 15.48 1.80 -12.36
N GLU A 51 14.96 1.97 -13.56
CA GLU A 51 15.64 2.59 -14.70
C GLU A 51 14.65 3.49 -15.45
N GLU A 52 15.10 4.22 -16.47
CA GLU A 52 14.25 5.04 -17.33
C GLU A 52 13.58 4.12 -18.40
N TYR A 53 12.35 3.79 -18.33
CA TYR A 53 11.21 4.11 -17.49
C TYR A 53 10.58 2.78 -17.07
N SER A 54 11.24 2.06 -16.17
CA SER A 54 10.86 0.69 -15.84
C SER A 54 11.13 0.31 -14.39
N TYR A 55 10.39 -0.70 -13.93
CA TYR A 55 10.71 -1.52 -12.75
C TYR A 55 11.09 -2.92 -13.22
N THR A 56 12.20 -3.46 -12.75
CA THR A 56 12.64 -4.83 -13.08
C THR A 56 12.85 -5.63 -11.78
N PRO A 57 11.99 -6.62 -11.50
CA PRO A 57 10.80 -7.01 -12.25
C PRO A 57 9.64 -6.00 -12.09
N SER A 58 8.77 -5.88 -13.09
CA SER A 58 7.57 -5.02 -13.01
C SER A 58 6.44 -5.63 -12.18
N LYS A 59 6.54 -6.91 -11.82
CA LYS A 59 5.60 -7.62 -10.95
C LYS A 59 6.34 -8.21 -9.76
N LEU A 60 6.04 -7.68 -8.58
CA LEU A 60 6.54 -8.17 -7.30
C LEU A 60 5.50 -9.09 -6.64
N ARG A 61 5.95 -10.13 -5.94
CA ARG A 61 5.09 -11.07 -5.20
C ARG A 61 5.61 -11.25 -3.79
N PHE A 62 4.67 -11.26 -2.84
CA PHE A 62 4.95 -11.45 -1.42
C PHE A 62 3.90 -12.37 -0.80
N THR A 63 4.31 -13.22 0.13
CA THR A 63 3.42 -14.08 0.91
C THR A 63 3.02 -13.39 2.21
N ALA A 64 1.72 -13.32 2.51
CA ALA A 64 1.22 -12.71 3.74
C ALA A 64 1.81 -13.39 4.98
N GLY A 65 2.27 -12.59 5.95
CA GLY A 65 2.86 -13.06 7.20
C GLY A 65 4.35 -13.38 7.15
N VAL A 66 4.96 -13.49 5.98
CA VAL A 66 6.41 -13.71 5.82
C VAL A 66 7.14 -12.37 5.91
N PRO A 67 8.20 -12.21 6.72
CA PRO A 67 8.99 -10.97 6.74
C PRO A 67 9.86 -10.85 5.50
N TYR A 68 9.94 -9.63 4.95
CA TYR A 68 10.70 -9.31 3.75
C TYR A 68 11.66 -8.13 3.94
N LYS A 69 12.75 -8.19 3.17
CA LYS A 69 13.55 -7.04 2.78
C LYS A 69 13.35 -6.82 1.27
N LEU A 70 12.69 -5.74 0.88
CA LEU A 70 12.66 -5.30 -0.51
C LEU A 70 13.78 -4.30 -0.73
N GLN A 71 14.77 -4.66 -1.55
CA GLN A 71 15.84 -3.77 -1.95
C GLN A 71 15.45 -3.04 -3.24
N ILE A 72 15.33 -1.72 -3.16
CA ILE A 72 14.93 -0.85 -4.26
C ILE A 72 16.17 -0.11 -4.73
N LYS A 73 16.68 -0.45 -5.92
CA LYS A 73 17.91 0.10 -6.49
C LYS A 73 17.58 1.00 -7.66
N ASN A 74 18.20 2.17 -7.74
CA ASN A 74 18.12 3.01 -8.92
C ASN A 74 19.44 2.91 -9.71
N GLU A 75 19.39 2.20 -10.83
CA GLU A 75 20.50 2.04 -11.78
C GLU A 75 20.39 3.00 -12.98
N GLY A 76 19.35 3.83 -13.01
CA GLY A 76 19.14 4.87 -13.99
C GLY A 76 19.96 6.14 -13.72
N THR A 77 19.76 7.12 -14.57
CA THR A 77 20.45 8.43 -14.52
C THR A 77 19.58 9.53 -13.90
N GLU A 78 18.27 9.29 -13.78
CA GLU A 78 17.30 10.17 -13.14
C GLU A 78 16.85 9.60 -11.80
N LYS A 79 16.32 10.45 -10.92
CA LYS A 79 15.65 9.99 -9.71
C LYS A 79 14.31 9.34 -10.04
N HIS A 80 13.91 8.36 -9.28
CA HIS A 80 12.63 7.67 -9.46
C HIS A 80 11.87 7.52 -8.16
N TYR A 81 10.54 7.38 -8.25
CA TYR A 81 9.69 7.05 -7.12
C TYR A 81 9.18 5.61 -7.21
N PHE A 82 9.26 4.90 -6.10
CA PHE A 82 8.51 3.68 -5.85
C PHE A 82 7.22 4.08 -5.12
N THR A 83 6.20 4.50 -5.89
CA THR A 83 4.90 4.93 -5.34
C THR A 83 3.92 3.79 -5.36
N ALA A 84 3.45 3.37 -4.18
CA ALA A 84 2.53 2.25 -4.00
C ALA A 84 1.67 2.45 -2.74
N THR A 85 0.88 3.53 -2.69
CA THR A 85 0.15 3.96 -1.49
C THR A 85 -0.71 2.85 -0.89
N GLU A 86 -1.46 2.12 -1.71
CA GLU A 86 -2.33 1.05 -1.22
C GLU A 86 -1.56 -0.19 -0.74
N PHE A 87 -0.39 -0.46 -1.34
CA PHE A 87 0.52 -1.49 -0.82
C PHE A 87 1.06 -1.11 0.56
N PHE A 88 1.50 0.14 0.75
CA PHE A 88 1.98 0.60 2.05
C PHE A 88 0.91 0.54 3.14
N LYS A 89 -0.37 0.68 2.80
CA LYS A 89 -1.50 0.45 3.71
C LYS A 89 -1.71 -1.02 4.05
N ALA A 90 -1.27 -1.93 3.20
CA ALA A 90 -1.47 -3.38 3.31
C ALA A 90 -0.34 -4.11 4.06
N ILE A 91 0.71 -3.42 4.48
CA ILE A 91 1.90 -3.98 5.11
C ILE A 91 2.15 -3.43 6.51
N ALA A 92 2.79 -4.22 7.35
CA ALA A 92 3.37 -3.76 8.62
C ALA A 92 4.85 -3.38 8.40
N THR A 93 5.13 -2.08 8.26
CA THR A 93 6.49 -1.57 8.01
C THR A 93 7.32 -1.59 9.29
N ARG A 94 8.52 -2.18 9.22
CA ARG A 94 9.51 -2.14 10.29
C ARG A 94 10.41 -0.90 10.20
N LYS A 95 10.97 -0.66 9.00
CA LYS A 95 11.86 0.47 8.70
C LYS A 95 12.14 0.58 7.21
N VAL A 96 12.62 1.74 6.81
CA VAL A 96 13.36 1.94 5.55
C VAL A 96 14.79 2.28 5.91
N GLN A 97 15.74 1.63 5.27
CA GLN A 97 17.17 1.86 5.47
C GLN A 97 17.81 2.33 4.17
N SER A 98 18.48 3.48 4.23
CA SER A 98 19.42 3.90 3.20
C SER A 98 20.74 3.19 3.42
N ASN A 99 21.34 2.66 2.36
CA ASN A 99 22.66 2.04 2.44
C ASN A 99 23.80 3.07 2.65
N ALA A 100 23.50 4.38 2.50
CA ALA A 100 24.49 5.47 2.64
C ALA A 100 24.31 6.28 3.94
N ASP A 101 23.04 6.49 4.41
CA ASP A 101 22.74 7.61 5.31
C ASP A 101 22.03 7.21 6.62
N GLY A 102 21.64 5.95 6.79
CA GLY A 102 20.96 5.49 8.01
C GLY A 102 19.58 4.89 7.80
N GLU A 103 18.75 4.85 8.85
CA GLU A 103 17.41 4.25 8.81
C GLU A 103 16.32 5.21 9.26
N ILE A 104 15.13 5.06 8.68
CA ILE A 104 13.91 5.76 9.05
C ILE A 104 12.90 4.75 9.58
N LYS A 105 12.39 5.00 10.78
CA LYS A 105 11.26 4.28 11.36
C LYS A 105 10.05 5.18 11.34
N ALA A 106 9.14 4.91 10.44
CA ALA A 106 7.85 5.60 10.35
C ALA A 106 6.74 4.56 10.20
N PRO A 107 5.56 4.80 10.79
CA PRO A 107 4.44 3.88 10.66
C PRO A 107 3.82 3.89 9.28
N TYR A 108 4.03 4.97 8.51
CA TYR A 108 3.34 5.20 7.24
C TYR A 108 4.29 5.71 6.17
N PHE A 109 4.18 5.09 4.98
CA PHE A 109 4.78 5.55 3.74
C PHE A 109 3.71 5.54 2.65
N SER A 110 3.91 6.28 1.58
CA SER A 110 3.12 6.22 0.35
C SER A 110 4.01 6.03 -0.87
N ALA A 111 5.23 6.53 -0.78
CA ALA A 111 6.25 6.46 -1.82
C ALA A 111 7.64 6.50 -1.21
N LEU A 112 8.63 5.98 -1.94
CA LEU A 112 10.06 6.10 -1.65
C LEU A 112 10.75 6.71 -2.87
N GLU A 113 11.49 7.81 -2.66
CA GLU A 113 12.32 8.41 -3.69
C GLU A 113 13.73 7.81 -3.66
N VAL A 114 14.22 7.37 -4.82
CA VAL A 114 15.55 6.78 -4.94
C VAL A 114 16.35 7.55 -5.97
N PHE A 115 17.47 8.15 -5.53
CA PHE A 115 18.39 8.91 -6.40
C PHE A 115 19.27 7.97 -7.24
N PRO A 116 19.79 8.44 -8.38
CA PRO A 116 20.72 7.68 -9.22
C PRO A 116 21.87 7.05 -8.44
N GLY A 117 22.13 5.77 -8.68
CA GLY A 117 23.18 4.99 -8.03
C GLY A 117 22.97 4.71 -6.53
N ARG A 118 21.75 5.00 -6.00
CA ARG A 118 21.38 4.74 -4.60
C ARG A 118 20.40 3.58 -4.47
N SER A 119 20.30 3.05 -3.25
CA SER A 119 19.28 2.05 -2.92
C SER A 119 18.67 2.32 -1.54
N LEU A 120 17.42 1.86 -1.41
CA LEU A 120 16.69 1.82 -0.15
C LEU A 120 16.24 0.39 0.12
N ASP A 121 16.37 -0.06 1.35
CA ASP A 121 15.88 -1.35 1.83
C ASP A 121 14.61 -1.12 2.66
N LEU A 122 13.47 -1.60 2.18
CA LEU A 122 12.20 -1.61 2.93
C LEU A 122 12.07 -2.95 3.65
N TYR A 123 11.96 -2.89 4.99
CA TYR A 123 11.73 -4.06 5.85
C TYR A 123 10.27 -4.07 6.31
N PHE A 124 9.54 -5.15 6.02
CA PHE A 124 8.11 -5.22 6.29
C PHE A 124 7.58 -6.65 6.41
N VAL A 125 6.35 -6.75 6.91
CA VAL A 125 5.54 -7.98 6.87
C VAL A 125 4.28 -7.68 6.06
N PRO A 126 4.03 -8.36 4.93
CA PRO A 126 2.78 -8.26 4.19
C PRO A 126 1.61 -8.76 5.04
N VAL A 127 0.47 -8.05 5.02
CA VAL A 127 -0.69 -8.36 5.87
C VAL A 127 -1.96 -8.58 5.05
N THR A 128 -2.34 -7.62 4.24
CA THR A 128 -3.60 -7.70 3.49
C THR A 128 -3.33 -8.25 2.10
N LYS A 129 -3.97 -9.38 1.79
CA LYS A 129 -3.87 -10.00 0.45
C LYS A 129 -4.54 -9.13 -0.60
N GLY A 130 -3.95 -9.06 -1.78
CA GLY A 130 -4.46 -8.23 -2.86
C GLY A 130 -3.45 -7.95 -3.95
N SER A 131 -3.88 -7.14 -4.92
CA SER A 131 -3.05 -6.65 -6.03
C SER A 131 -3.03 -5.12 -5.97
N TYR A 132 -1.84 -4.56 -5.94
CA TYR A 132 -1.60 -3.15 -5.67
C TYR A 132 -0.83 -2.50 -6.82
N PRO A 133 -1.24 -1.32 -7.30
CA PRO A 133 -0.51 -0.60 -8.31
C PRO A 133 0.83 -0.08 -7.78
N LEU A 134 1.83 -0.10 -8.65
CA LEU A 134 3.14 0.51 -8.47
C LEU A 134 3.39 1.45 -9.65
N HIS A 135 3.82 2.69 -9.41
CA HIS A 135 4.14 3.63 -10.48
C HIS A 135 5.15 4.69 -10.03
N CYS A 136 5.78 5.33 -10.99
CA CYS A 136 6.61 6.51 -10.74
C CYS A 136 5.78 7.78 -10.93
N THR A 137 5.74 8.64 -9.90
CA THR A 137 4.93 9.88 -9.91
C THR A 137 5.62 11.07 -10.56
N ILE A 138 6.82 10.92 -11.09
CA ILE A 138 7.47 11.96 -11.89
C ILE A 138 6.67 12.14 -13.18
N THR A 139 6.38 13.38 -13.54
CA THR A 139 5.57 13.72 -14.71
C THR A 139 6.08 13.03 -15.97
N GLY A 140 5.20 12.27 -16.63
CA GLY A 140 5.49 11.56 -17.87
C GLY A 140 6.18 10.20 -17.72
N HIS A 141 6.69 9.80 -16.53
CA HIS A 141 7.36 8.51 -16.36
C HIS A 141 6.39 7.34 -16.46
N GLU A 142 5.23 7.41 -15.81
CA GLU A 142 4.18 6.39 -15.92
C GLU A 142 3.68 6.24 -17.37
N ALA A 143 3.46 7.35 -18.08
CA ALA A 143 3.05 7.35 -19.48
C ALA A 143 4.08 6.71 -20.43
N LYS A 144 5.35 6.70 -20.04
CA LYS A 144 6.45 6.03 -20.76
C LYS A 144 6.63 4.56 -20.37
N GLY A 145 5.80 4.04 -19.46
CA GLY A 145 5.82 2.63 -19.06
C GLY A 145 6.32 2.35 -17.64
N MET A 146 6.70 3.38 -16.85
CA MET A 146 7.19 3.16 -15.49
C MET A 146 6.05 2.87 -14.51
N ALA A 147 5.47 1.68 -14.69
CA ALA A 147 4.37 1.13 -13.91
C ALA A 147 4.59 -0.36 -13.65
N GLY A 148 4.00 -0.87 -12.59
CA GLY A 148 4.09 -2.26 -12.18
C GLY A 148 2.94 -2.69 -11.28
N THR A 149 3.05 -3.90 -10.74
CA THR A 149 2.06 -4.49 -9.86
C THR A 149 2.75 -5.21 -8.70
N ILE A 150 2.21 -5.03 -7.50
CA ILE A 150 2.62 -5.77 -6.31
C ILE A 150 1.48 -6.69 -5.90
N VAL A 151 1.76 -7.98 -5.70
CA VAL A 151 0.77 -8.97 -5.27
C VAL A 151 1.16 -9.48 -3.89
N ILE A 152 0.21 -9.48 -2.95
CA ILE A 152 0.29 -10.17 -1.66
C ILE A 152 -0.67 -11.37 -1.71
N GLU A 153 -0.17 -12.58 -1.58
CA GLU A 153 -0.92 -13.84 -1.63
C GLU A 153 -0.81 -14.69 -0.37
#